data_ff24b083f60681e9ccec25655fc51e11
#
_entry.id   ff24b083f60681e9ccec25655fc51e11
#
_cell.length_a   1.000
_cell.length_b   1.000
_cell.length_c   1.000
_cell.angle_alpha   90.00
_cell.angle_beta   90.00
_cell.angle_gamma   90.00
#
_symmetry.space_group_name_H-M   'P 1'
#
loop_
_entity.id
_entity.type
_entity.pdbx_description
1 polymer ?
#
loop_
_entity_poly.entity_id
_entity_poly.type
_entity_poly.pdbx_seq_one_letter_code
_entity_poly.pdbx_strand_id
1 'polypeptide(L)'
;LPDNFMGDAKAPVTIVEYTDLQCPFCARYAQTTFSQIENEYVKTGKVRYIVKDFPLESLHPNAFKAAEAARCAAEQGKGWDMHDRLFSNQQKLGPDQLPTYADALGLDVEKFKACVSSGKHAAAVRKDMAEGQSAGVTGTPSFVLGTTDPKTAKVKPAKAFTGAQAFSSFKAALDDLLGAK
;
A
#
# COMPACT_ATOMS: atom_id res chain seq x y z
N LEU A 1 -5.36 -3.32 5.86
CA LEU A 1 -6.04 -2.09 6.24
C LEU A 1 -7.51 -2.29 5.96
N PRO A 2 -8.44 -2.12 6.93
CA PRO A 2 -9.89 -2.09 6.63
C PRO A 2 -10.16 -1.00 5.60
N ASP A 3 -9.34 0.06 5.65
CA ASP A 3 -9.30 1.17 4.73
C ASP A 3 -7.91 1.24 4.07
N ASN A 4 -7.56 0.19 3.32
CA ASN A 4 -6.32 0.13 2.55
C ASN A 4 -6.37 1.02 1.30
N PHE A 5 -7.26 1.99 1.28
CA PHE A 5 -7.35 2.99 0.22
C PHE A 5 -7.26 4.42 0.75
N MET A 6 -6.89 5.31 -0.12
CA MET A 6 -6.82 6.75 0.10
C MET A 6 -7.58 7.46 -1.03
N GLY A 7 -8.18 8.60 -0.74
CA GLY A 7 -8.95 9.40 -1.68
C GLY A 7 -10.45 9.09 -1.66
N ASP A 8 -11.15 9.57 -2.68
CA ASP A 8 -12.59 9.37 -2.81
C ASP A 8 -12.90 7.93 -3.26
N ALA A 9 -13.74 7.23 -2.52
CA ALA A 9 -14.20 5.88 -2.87
C ALA A 9 -14.91 5.82 -4.24
N LYS A 10 -15.44 6.95 -4.71
CA LYS A 10 -16.12 7.09 -6.00
C LYS A 10 -15.24 7.68 -7.10
N ALA A 11 -13.95 7.87 -6.85
CA ALA A 11 -13.04 8.40 -7.85
C ALA A 11 -13.07 7.57 -9.15
N PRO A 12 -13.08 8.21 -10.32
CA PRO A 12 -13.28 7.54 -11.61
C PRO A 12 -12.13 6.60 -12.00
N VAL A 13 -10.96 6.81 -11.43
CA VAL A 13 -9.75 6.00 -11.68
C VAL A 13 -9.22 5.45 -10.38
N THR A 14 -8.71 4.24 -10.42
CA THR A 14 -8.05 3.59 -9.27
C THR A 14 -6.63 3.18 -9.63
N ILE A 15 -5.70 3.43 -8.73
CA ILE A 15 -4.39 2.80 -8.68
C ILE A 15 -4.43 1.71 -7.61
N VAL A 16 -3.99 0.50 -7.94
CA VAL A 16 -3.70 -0.57 -6.98
C VAL A 16 -2.19 -0.77 -6.96
N GLU A 17 -1.57 -0.50 -5.83
CA GLU A 17 -0.15 -0.76 -5.57
C GLU A 17 0.00 -2.09 -4.84
N TYR A 18 0.85 -2.96 -5.34
CA TYR A 18 1.37 -4.13 -4.63
C TYR A 18 2.74 -3.78 -4.07
N THR A 19 2.85 -3.75 -2.75
CA THR A 19 4.02 -3.19 -2.07
C THR A 19 4.60 -4.15 -1.03
N ASP A 20 5.87 -3.95 -0.73
CA ASP A 20 6.64 -4.64 0.29
C ASP A 20 7.35 -3.60 1.16
N LEU A 21 7.00 -3.56 2.44
CA LEU A 21 7.49 -2.54 3.38
C LEU A 21 8.99 -2.63 3.68
N GLN A 22 9.66 -3.72 3.30
CA GLN A 22 11.11 -3.87 3.40
C GLN A 22 11.83 -3.67 2.06
N CYS A 23 11.10 -3.55 0.95
CA CYS A 23 11.67 -3.35 -0.37
C CYS A 23 12.22 -1.93 -0.56
N PRO A 24 13.52 -1.76 -0.92
CA PRO A 24 14.10 -0.43 -1.12
C PRO A 24 13.45 0.35 -2.27
N PHE A 25 13.02 -0.33 -3.33
CA PHE A 25 12.33 0.30 -4.46
C PHE A 25 10.94 0.81 -4.07
N CYS A 26 10.23 0.10 -3.18
CA CYS A 26 8.95 0.56 -2.63
C CYS A 26 9.15 1.81 -1.78
N ALA A 27 10.17 1.85 -0.93
CA ALA A 27 10.49 3.04 -0.15
C ALA A 27 10.84 4.24 -1.04
N ARG A 28 11.64 4.02 -2.08
CA ARG A 28 11.98 5.08 -3.04
C ARG A 28 10.74 5.64 -3.72
N TYR A 29 9.83 4.78 -4.18
CA TYR A 29 8.57 5.21 -4.75
C TYR A 29 7.73 6.02 -3.76
N ALA A 30 7.56 5.51 -2.55
CA ALA A 30 6.79 6.18 -1.50
C ALA A 30 7.34 7.57 -1.14
N GLN A 31 8.67 7.73 -1.16
CA GLN A 31 9.35 8.97 -0.80
C GLN A 31 9.45 10.00 -1.94
N THR A 32 9.29 9.58 -3.20
CA THR A 32 9.50 10.46 -4.35
C THR A 32 8.24 10.65 -5.19
N THR A 33 7.68 9.58 -5.72
CA THR A 33 6.59 9.63 -6.70
C THR A 33 5.21 9.72 -6.04
N PHE A 34 5.01 8.99 -4.94
CA PHE A 34 3.68 8.88 -4.31
C PHE A 34 3.12 10.23 -3.87
N SER A 35 3.95 11.10 -3.27
CA SER A 35 3.49 12.42 -2.81
C SER A 35 2.95 13.30 -3.94
N GLN A 36 3.50 13.18 -5.13
CA GLN A 36 3.02 13.91 -6.31
C GLN A 36 1.68 13.35 -6.78
N ILE A 37 1.53 12.02 -6.81
CA ILE A 37 0.25 11.36 -7.14
C ILE A 37 -0.81 11.72 -6.10
N GLU A 38 -0.46 11.68 -4.83
CA GLU A 38 -1.37 12.05 -3.73
C GLU A 38 -1.91 13.47 -3.92
N ASN A 39 -1.02 14.44 -4.13
CA ASN A 39 -1.39 15.84 -4.23
C ASN A 39 -2.17 16.18 -5.51
N GLU A 40 -1.76 15.66 -6.67
CA GLU A 40 -2.35 16.04 -7.95
C GLU A 40 -3.62 15.24 -8.30
N TYR A 41 -3.76 14.02 -7.78
CA TYR A 41 -4.82 13.11 -8.18
C TYR A 41 -5.70 12.60 -7.05
N VAL A 42 -5.09 12.18 -5.92
CA VAL A 42 -5.85 11.58 -4.82
C VAL A 42 -6.62 12.64 -4.05
N LYS A 43 -5.94 13.67 -3.57
CA LYS A 43 -6.56 14.78 -2.82
C LYS A 43 -7.56 15.59 -3.65
N THR A 44 -7.45 15.55 -4.96
CA THR A 44 -8.37 16.21 -5.87
C THR A 44 -9.59 15.36 -6.25
N GLY A 45 -9.73 14.16 -5.69
CA GLY A 45 -10.86 13.26 -5.94
C GLY A 45 -10.83 12.56 -7.30
N LYS A 46 -9.75 12.68 -8.06
CA LYS A 46 -9.63 12.08 -9.41
C LYS A 46 -9.26 10.60 -9.35
N VAL A 47 -8.50 10.22 -8.33
CA VAL A 47 -7.94 8.87 -8.18
C VAL A 47 -8.19 8.34 -6.78
N ARG A 48 -8.63 7.10 -6.71
CA ARG A 48 -8.60 6.26 -5.51
C ARG A 48 -7.31 5.45 -5.52
N TYR A 49 -6.60 5.46 -4.41
CA TYR A 49 -5.34 4.74 -4.25
C TYR A 49 -5.51 3.58 -3.28
N ILE A 50 -5.23 2.37 -3.71
CA ILE A 50 -5.34 1.15 -2.91
C ILE A 50 -3.96 0.52 -2.74
N VAL A 51 -3.60 0.17 -1.51
CA VAL A 51 -2.39 -0.58 -1.21
C VAL A 51 -2.75 -2.04 -0.92
N LYS A 52 -2.01 -2.94 -1.54
CA LYS A 52 -2.05 -4.39 -1.34
C LYS A 52 -0.71 -4.87 -0.83
N ASP A 53 -0.73 -5.72 0.18
CA ASP A 53 0.50 -6.30 0.71
C ASP A 53 1.05 -7.39 -0.22
N PHE A 54 2.34 -7.28 -0.56
CA PHE A 54 3.02 -8.29 -1.36
C PHE A 54 4.45 -8.53 -0.83
N PRO A 55 4.58 -9.00 0.42
CA PRO A 55 5.88 -9.23 1.04
C PRO A 55 6.65 -10.34 0.32
N LEU A 56 7.86 -10.01 -0.13
CA LEU A 56 8.79 -10.95 -0.78
C LEU A 56 9.62 -11.65 0.30
N GLU A 57 9.03 -12.60 1.01
CA GLU A 57 9.57 -13.22 2.24
C GLU A 57 10.94 -13.86 2.04
N SER A 58 11.24 -14.38 0.85
CA SER A 58 12.55 -14.97 0.52
C SER A 58 13.68 -13.94 0.43
N LEU A 59 13.36 -12.68 0.15
CA LEU A 59 14.31 -11.56 0.02
C LEU A 59 14.27 -10.65 1.25
N HIS A 60 13.10 -10.50 1.84
CA HIS A 60 12.80 -9.52 2.89
C HIS A 60 12.15 -10.21 4.09
N PRO A 61 12.94 -10.77 5.02
CA PRO A 61 12.42 -11.64 6.09
C PRO A 61 11.48 -10.94 7.08
N ASN A 62 11.53 -9.62 7.18
CA ASN A 62 10.66 -8.85 8.07
C ASN A 62 9.42 -8.26 7.37
N ALA A 63 9.31 -8.39 6.06
CA ALA A 63 8.26 -7.72 5.27
C ALA A 63 6.85 -8.21 5.64
N PHE A 64 6.68 -9.50 5.88
CA PHE A 64 5.38 -10.06 6.24
C PHE A 64 4.88 -9.52 7.59
N LYS A 65 5.73 -9.51 8.61
CA LYS A 65 5.38 -8.96 9.91
C LYS A 65 5.20 -7.44 9.89
N ALA A 66 5.94 -6.74 9.05
CA ALA A 66 5.72 -5.31 8.82
C ALA A 66 4.34 -5.03 8.21
N ALA A 67 3.89 -5.85 7.26
CA ALA A 67 2.54 -5.76 6.68
C ALA A 67 1.46 -6.00 7.75
N GLU A 68 1.59 -7.04 8.58
CA GLU A 68 0.68 -7.28 9.70
C GLU A 68 0.67 -6.10 10.69
N ALA A 69 1.84 -5.53 10.99
CA ALA A 69 1.96 -4.37 11.88
C ALA A 69 1.23 -3.14 11.34
N ALA A 70 1.34 -2.85 10.05
CA ALA A 70 0.60 -1.75 9.44
C ALA A 70 -0.92 -1.94 9.56
N ARG A 71 -1.41 -3.18 9.37
CA ARG A 71 -2.82 -3.51 9.55
C ARG A 71 -3.28 -3.42 11.00
N CYS A 72 -2.45 -3.84 11.95
CA CYS A 72 -2.73 -3.68 13.38
C CYS A 72 -2.80 -2.21 13.79
N ALA A 73 -1.94 -1.37 13.24
CA ALA A 73 -2.01 0.09 13.45
C ALA A 73 -3.27 0.69 12.83
N ALA A 74 -3.72 0.18 11.69
CA ALA A 74 -4.94 0.63 11.03
C ALA A 74 -6.19 0.36 11.89
N GLU A 75 -6.24 -0.69 12.69
CA GLU A 75 -7.33 -0.92 13.64
C GLU A 75 -7.46 0.20 14.68
N GLN A 76 -6.39 0.95 14.88
CA GLN A 76 -6.35 2.11 15.78
C GLN A 76 -6.30 3.45 15.00
N GLY A 77 -6.65 3.44 13.72
CA GLY A 77 -6.72 4.63 12.87
C GLY A 77 -5.37 5.17 12.39
N LYS A 78 -4.27 4.41 12.53
CA LYS A 78 -2.90 4.83 12.23
C LYS A 78 -2.20 3.96 11.18
N GLY A 79 -2.95 3.38 10.26
CA GLY A 79 -2.40 2.49 9.23
C GLY A 79 -1.42 3.21 8.30
N TRP A 80 -1.80 4.36 7.76
CA TRP A 80 -0.94 5.14 6.86
C TRP A 80 0.26 5.74 7.59
N ASP A 81 0.07 6.25 8.82
CA ASP A 81 1.18 6.75 9.64
C ASP A 81 2.22 5.63 9.92
N MET A 82 1.75 4.41 10.18
CA MET A 82 2.63 3.25 10.37
C MET A 82 3.33 2.86 9.06
N HIS A 83 2.63 2.83 7.95
CA HIS A 83 3.19 2.56 6.63
C HIS A 83 4.36 3.50 6.33
N ASP A 84 4.18 4.80 6.51
CA ASP A 84 5.22 5.80 6.29
C ASP A 84 6.40 5.64 7.27
N ARG A 85 6.09 5.31 8.53
CA ARG A 85 7.09 5.05 9.55
C ARG A 85 7.97 3.83 9.20
N LEU A 86 7.35 2.76 8.71
CA LEU A 86 8.07 1.54 8.33
C LEU A 86 8.95 1.78 7.10
N PHE A 87 8.48 2.48 6.09
CA PHE A 87 9.30 2.87 4.94
C PHE A 87 10.47 3.79 5.30
N SER A 88 10.28 4.65 6.27
CA SER A 88 11.35 5.54 6.78
C SER A 88 12.39 4.81 7.64
N ASN A 89 12.13 3.57 8.04
CA ASN A 89 12.97 2.81 8.97
C ASN A 89 13.24 1.37 8.50
N GLN A 90 13.40 1.16 7.22
CA GLN A 90 13.52 -0.18 6.60
C GLN A 90 14.65 -1.06 7.17
N GLN A 91 15.69 -0.46 7.75
CA GLN A 91 16.78 -1.19 8.39
C GLN A 91 16.43 -1.71 9.80
N LYS A 92 15.26 -1.33 10.33
CA LYS A 92 14.84 -1.61 11.71
C LYS A 92 13.39 -2.11 11.76
N LEU A 93 13.09 -3.16 11.01
CA LEU A 93 11.75 -3.77 10.94
C LEU A 93 11.62 -5.07 11.76
N GLY A 94 12.60 -5.37 12.59
CA GLY A 94 12.55 -6.54 13.47
C GLY A 94 11.40 -6.47 14.49
N PRO A 95 10.97 -7.62 15.04
CA PRO A 95 9.82 -7.68 15.95
C PRO A 95 9.94 -6.75 17.16
N ASP A 96 11.15 -6.54 17.67
CA ASP A 96 11.41 -5.68 18.83
C ASP A 96 11.25 -4.17 18.49
N GLN A 97 11.34 -3.80 17.23
CA GLN A 97 11.24 -2.41 16.78
C GLN A 97 9.80 -1.98 16.52
N LEU A 98 8.94 -2.88 16.07
CA LEU A 98 7.57 -2.55 15.69
C LEU A 98 6.76 -1.90 16.83
N PRO A 99 6.84 -2.37 18.10
CA PRO A 99 6.16 -1.72 19.21
C PRO A 99 6.66 -0.30 19.49
N THR A 100 7.92 0.02 19.22
CA THR A 100 8.47 1.37 19.40
C THR A 100 7.85 2.36 18.41
N TYR A 101 7.52 1.90 17.21
CA TYR A 101 6.81 2.72 16.22
C TYR A 101 5.35 2.94 16.61
N ALA A 102 4.70 1.92 17.18
CA ALA A 102 3.34 2.04 17.70
C ALA A 102 3.27 3.07 18.84
N ASP A 103 4.22 3.03 19.77
CA ASP A 103 4.35 4.02 20.85
C ASP A 103 4.55 5.43 20.30
N ALA A 104 5.49 5.61 19.37
CA ALA A 104 5.76 6.89 18.73
C ALA A 104 4.56 7.48 17.96
N LEU A 105 3.62 6.65 17.53
CA LEU A 105 2.38 7.04 16.88
C LEU A 105 1.21 7.25 17.85
N GLY A 106 1.43 7.06 19.16
CA GLY A 106 0.41 7.22 20.20
C GLY A 106 -0.62 6.10 20.23
N LEU A 107 -0.27 4.91 19.74
CA LEU A 107 -1.14 3.73 19.76
C LEU A 107 -1.15 3.07 21.14
N ASP A 108 -2.22 2.33 21.43
CA ASP A 108 -2.24 1.36 22.52
C ASP A 108 -1.24 0.23 22.17
N VAL A 109 -0.06 0.28 22.78
CA VAL A 109 1.06 -0.63 22.47
C VAL A 109 0.73 -2.07 22.81
N GLU A 110 -0.02 -2.33 23.90
CA GLU A 110 -0.36 -3.69 24.32
C GLU A 110 -1.38 -4.32 23.35
N LYS A 111 -2.36 -3.56 22.90
CA LYS A 111 -3.28 -4.01 21.83
C LYS A 111 -2.55 -4.26 20.52
N PHE A 112 -1.64 -3.37 20.16
CA PHE A 112 -0.82 -3.53 18.95
C PHE A 112 0.04 -4.81 19.01
N LYS A 113 0.76 -5.03 20.11
CA LYS A 113 1.58 -6.24 20.33
C LYS A 113 0.73 -7.51 20.26
N ALA A 114 -0.41 -7.52 20.94
CA ALA A 114 -1.33 -8.66 20.91
C ALA A 114 -1.85 -8.95 19.49
N CYS A 115 -2.18 -7.92 18.72
CA CYS A 115 -2.61 -8.04 17.34
C CYS A 115 -1.51 -8.66 16.46
N VAL A 116 -0.28 -8.13 16.52
CA VAL A 116 0.85 -8.62 15.71
C VAL A 116 1.24 -10.05 16.11
N SER A 117 1.30 -10.35 17.40
CA SER A 117 1.70 -11.68 17.89
C SER A 117 0.68 -12.76 17.58
N SER A 118 -0.60 -12.42 17.54
CA SER A 118 -1.68 -13.36 17.21
C SER A 118 -1.72 -13.77 15.73
N GLY A 119 -1.04 -13.03 14.84
CA GLY A 119 -1.14 -13.24 13.40
C GLY A 119 -2.54 -12.95 12.84
N LYS A 120 -3.31 -12.11 13.50
CA LYS A 120 -4.70 -11.77 13.16
C LYS A 120 -4.88 -11.39 11.69
N HIS A 121 -3.92 -10.68 11.11
CA HIS A 121 -3.98 -10.21 9.74
C HIS A 121 -3.23 -11.08 8.71
N ALA A 122 -2.63 -12.19 9.14
CA ALA A 122 -1.86 -13.06 8.24
C ALA A 122 -2.68 -13.54 7.04
N ALA A 123 -3.93 -13.95 7.25
CA ALA A 123 -4.81 -14.39 6.17
C ALA A 123 -5.11 -13.26 5.17
N ALA A 124 -5.26 -12.02 5.64
CA ALA A 124 -5.50 -10.86 4.78
C ALA A 124 -4.27 -10.53 3.94
N VAL A 125 -3.07 -10.59 4.52
CA VAL A 125 -1.80 -10.42 3.78
C VAL A 125 -1.65 -11.52 2.72
N ARG A 126 -1.88 -12.78 3.07
CA ARG A 126 -1.83 -13.91 2.12
C ARG A 126 -2.84 -13.76 0.98
N LYS A 127 -4.03 -13.23 1.27
CA LYS A 127 -5.05 -12.94 0.25
C LYS A 127 -4.55 -11.90 -0.75
N ASP A 128 -3.98 -10.79 -0.28
CA ASP A 128 -3.42 -9.75 -1.14
C ASP A 128 -2.29 -10.31 -2.03
N MET A 129 -1.42 -11.14 -1.46
CA MET A 129 -0.36 -11.84 -2.23
C MET A 129 -0.94 -12.72 -3.34
N ALA A 130 -1.97 -13.50 -3.03
CA ALA A 130 -2.63 -14.38 -4.01
C ALA A 130 -3.32 -13.58 -5.13
N GLU A 131 -3.96 -12.47 -4.79
CA GLU A 131 -4.54 -11.55 -5.76
C GLU A 131 -3.46 -10.94 -6.67
N GLY A 132 -2.32 -10.51 -6.10
CA GLY A 132 -1.19 -10.00 -6.86
C GLY A 132 -0.60 -11.05 -7.81
N GLN A 133 -0.39 -12.27 -7.34
CA GLN A 133 0.08 -13.38 -8.18
C GLN A 133 -0.88 -13.64 -9.33
N SER A 134 -2.18 -13.65 -9.08
CA SER A 134 -3.20 -13.83 -10.12
C SER A 134 -3.24 -12.65 -11.11
N ALA A 135 -2.83 -11.46 -10.69
CA ALA A 135 -2.68 -10.28 -11.54
C ALA A 135 -1.33 -10.23 -12.29
N GLY A 136 -0.47 -11.24 -12.12
CA GLY A 136 0.83 -11.32 -12.78
C GLY A 136 1.95 -10.54 -12.07
N VAL A 137 1.76 -10.14 -10.82
CA VAL A 137 2.80 -9.48 -10.02
C VAL A 137 3.90 -10.47 -9.68
N THR A 138 5.14 -10.13 -10.02
CA THR A 138 6.35 -10.93 -9.76
C THR A 138 7.39 -10.20 -8.91
N GLY A 139 7.17 -8.93 -8.63
CA GLY A 139 8.08 -8.09 -7.85
C GLY A 139 7.39 -6.81 -7.38
N THR A 140 8.07 -6.06 -6.54
CA THR A 140 7.52 -4.84 -5.92
C THR A 140 8.44 -3.63 -6.11
N PRO A 141 7.87 -2.41 -6.19
CA PRO A 141 6.43 -2.16 -6.28
C PRO A 141 5.88 -2.55 -7.65
N SER A 142 4.63 -2.99 -7.71
CA SER A 142 3.89 -3.20 -8.96
C SER A 142 2.54 -2.50 -8.87
N PHE A 143 2.05 -2.02 -10.00
CA PHE A 143 0.87 -1.19 -10.05
C PHE A 143 -0.09 -1.68 -11.12
N VAL A 144 -1.38 -1.65 -10.81
CA VAL A 144 -2.47 -1.80 -11.76
C VAL A 144 -3.29 -0.53 -11.73
N LEU A 145 -3.43 0.12 -12.87
CA LEU A 145 -4.23 1.32 -13.07
C LEU A 145 -5.45 0.99 -13.91
N GLY A 146 -6.59 1.52 -13.54
CA GLY A 146 -7.81 1.28 -14.29
C GLY A 146 -8.94 2.23 -13.92
N THR A 147 -10.04 2.14 -14.68
CA THR A 147 -11.26 2.86 -14.36
C THR A 147 -12.02 2.18 -13.23
N THR A 148 -12.67 2.97 -12.40
CA THR A 148 -13.51 2.48 -11.29
C THR A 148 -14.94 2.33 -11.79
N ASP A 149 -15.53 1.16 -11.62
CA ASP A 149 -16.96 0.98 -11.87
C ASP A 149 -17.77 1.75 -10.81
N PRO A 150 -18.63 2.69 -11.19
CA PRO A 150 -19.30 3.56 -10.22
C PRO A 150 -20.36 2.82 -9.37
N LYS A 151 -20.82 1.66 -9.82
CA LYS A 151 -21.85 0.87 -9.13
C LYS A 151 -21.24 -0.16 -8.17
N THR A 152 -20.15 -0.80 -8.58
CA THR A 152 -19.55 -1.93 -7.85
C THR A 152 -18.26 -1.57 -7.15
N ALA A 153 -17.69 -0.38 -7.46
CA ALA A 153 -16.36 0.07 -7.04
C ALA A 153 -15.22 -0.87 -7.48
N LYS A 154 -15.49 -1.80 -8.39
CA LYS A 154 -14.48 -2.68 -8.96
C LYS A 154 -13.59 -1.92 -9.93
N VAL A 155 -12.32 -2.30 -9.97
CA VAL A 155 -11.35 -1.75 -10.92
C VAL A 155 -11.42 -2.54 -12.22
N LYS A 156 -11.57 -1.84 -13.35
CA LYS A 156 -11.38 -2.38 -14.67
C LYS A 156 -9.94 -2.09 -15.10
N PRO A 157 -9.04 -3.07 -15.05
CA PRO A 157 -7.63 -2.85 -15.35
C PRO A 157 -7.42 -2.34 -16.77
N ALA A 158 -6.51 -1.40 -16.94
CA ALA A 158 -6.16 -0.84 -18.25
C ALA A 158 -4.64 -0.75 -18.47
N LYS A 159 -3.87 -0.46 -17.42
CA LYS A 159 -2.39 -0.33 -17.50
C LYS A 159 -1.75 -1.00 -16.29
N ALA A 160 -0.53 -1.51 -16.47
CA ALA A 160 0.27 -2.10 -15.41
C ALA A 160 1.69 -1.55 -15.47
N PHE A 161 2.27 -1.27 -14.29
CA PHE A 161 3.65 -0.87 -14.14
C PHE A 161 4.37 -1.80 -13.16
N THR A 162 5.65 -2.03 -13.41
CA THR A 162 6.54 -2.75 -12.49
C THR A 162 7.72 -1.85 -12.13
N GLY A 163 8.08 -1.84 -10.87
CA GLY A 163 9.16 -1.03 -10.33
C GLY A 163 8.77 0.42 -10.00
N ALA A 164 9.70 1.12 -9.36
CA ALA A 164 9.51 2.51 -8.93
C ALA A 164 9.60 3.47 -10.12
N GLN A 165 8.52 3.56 -10.87
CA GLN A 165 8.39 4.44 -12.02
C GLN A 165 8.39 5.91 -11.61
N ALA A 166 8.87 6.78 -12.50
CA ALA A 166 8.80 8.22 -12.32
C ALA A 166 7.34 8.73 -12.36
N PHE A 167 7.10 9.85 -11.70
CA PHE A 167 5.78 10.49 -11.70
C PHE A 167 5.25 10.76 -13.11
N SER A 168 6.11 11.14 -14.07
CA SER A 168 5.71 11.39 -15.46
C SER A 168 5.02 10.19 -16.13
N SER A 169 5.44 8.96 -15.81
CA SER A 169 4.80 7.74 -16.32
C SER A 169 3.39 7.57 -15.77
N PHE A 170 3.21 7.79 -14.47
CA PHE A 170 1.89 7.78 -13.83
C PHE A 170 0.99 8.89 -14.36
N LYS A 171 1.53 10.12 -14.47
CA LYS A 171 0.78 11.27 -14.98
C LYS A 171 0.22 11.01 -16.37
N ALA A 172 1.04 10.54 -17.30
CA ALA A 172 0.59 10.22 -18.65
C ALA A 172 -0.53 9.16 -18.65
N ALA A 173 -0.38 8.09 -17.86
CA ALA A 173 -1.37 7.03 -17.76
C ALA A 173 -2.67 7.50 -17.09
N LEU A 174 -2.58 8.28 -16.03
CA LEU A 174 -3.75 8.80 -15.30
C LEU A 174 -4.51 9.82 -16.12
N ASP A 175 -3.83 10.74 -16.78
CA ASP A 175 -4.47 11.74 -17.63
C ASP A 175 -5.20 11.08 -18.81
N ASP A 176 -4.61 10.02 -19.39
CA ASP A 176 -5.25 9.22 -20.44
C ASP A 176 -6.52 8.53 -19.92
N LEU A 177 -6.47 7.88 -18.76
CA LEU A 177 -7.63 7.22 -18.15
C LEU A 177 -8.74 8.20 -17.74
N LEU A 178 -8.38 9.39 -17.27
CA LEU A 178 -9.31 10.44 -16.88
C LEU A 178 -9.95 11.13 -18.11
N GLY A 179 -9.24 11.21 -19.22
CA GLY A 179 -9.75 11.73 -20.50
C GLY A 179 -10.55 10.72 -21.30
N ALA A 180 -10.41 9.43 -21.03
CA ALA A 180 -11.16 8.35 -21.66
C ALA A 180 -12.60 8.32 -21.09
N LYS A 181 -13.52 9.02 -21.74
CA LYS A 181 -14.98 8.99 -21.48
C LYS A 181 -15.66 7.93 -22.34
#